data_c173f02929f76f31e16a02fd83bf7240
#
_entry.id   c173f02929f76f31e16a02fd83bf7240
#
_cell.length_a   1.000
_cell.length_b   1.000
_cell.length_c   1.000
_cell.angle_alpha   90.00
_cell.angle_beta   90.00
_cell.angle_gamma   90.00
#
_symmetry.space_group_name_H-M   'P 1'
#
loop_
_entity.id
_entity.type
_entity.pdbx_description
1 polymer ?
#
loop_
_entity_poly.entity_id
_entity_poly.type
_entity_poly.pdbx_seq_one_letter_code
_entity_poly.pdbx_strand_id
1 'polypeptide(L)'
;MAIALTAGPSMATAQAVAPVNTAFAGWLDRDGKARADTVLQMANWEAFTGWKSWGFGLEPVWLRITVPAALRSDEPPRVLVVRPPYLDRVTFYDPTTGVIRHAGDFLPAREDALASVVFTFEVSPQTKTRDVLLRLESSSTRLVYLEMLPMAEAKIFTRWVEWVTGSFLLLSLVLWVWSVMEWLISRDRVTAIFAVQQLAVTLWGFFHLGFARVILGEWFPEGMLSLTTSTVAAVMVGTIFCFFAALLTEYSSPAWMLRVMRSSLWVLIGLAVVGLLGPTHLALMGLNAVATFLMGWLVLTVLVSPKGQPQSPVPKAVILMYVFFYALVNAIPTMTNLGLIQESRILFYGNMSNLVANGFVMLIILGVRHRRFRSRHEAMATQLVLQQEQARMNEQYLSDQRQLLAMLAHEIRTPLANLRIWMEAGEKGRPAMERAIDDMNRVIERCVHSGQLSDQSLQPRMELLDLAELTRFVCSSSRQPERVLLDLPTDPCPARTDAQILSIVLSNLLENAYKYSALNSRITLRLTATTGSQGMKGWRWQIDNEVGSTGWPEASKLFEKYYRSPLARKQSGSGLGLFLVKALLELLNGKVSYSPSDGLVRFEIWLPAQPSKRSI
;
A
#
# COMPACT_ATOMS: atom_id res chain seq x y z
N MET A 1 -8.85 30.39 -3.25
CA MET A 1 -10.11 30.09 -3.95
C MET A 1 -11.34 30.66 -3.21
N ALA A 2 -11.53 30.41 -1.90
CA ALA A 2 -12.64 30.99 -1.14
C ALA A 2 -12.66 32.55 -1.17
N ILE A 3 -11.51 33.22 -1.13
CA ILE A 3 -11.40 34.68 -1.19
C ILE A 3 -11.76 35.23 -2.58
N ALA A 4 -11.47 34.52 -3.65
CA ALA A 4 -11.89 34.89 -5.01
C ALA A 4 -13.40 34.70 -5.25
N LEU A 5 -14.06 33.86 -4.42
CA LEU A 5 -15.49 33.57 -4.49
C LEU A 5 -16.34 34.63 -3.78
N THR A 6 -15.75 35.37 -2.83
CA THR A 6 -16.42 36.47 -2.11
C THR A 6 -16.30 37.80 -2.84
N ALA A 7 -15.27 37.97 -3.68
CA ALA A 7 -15.10 39.08 -4.57
C ALA A 7 -15.73 38.72 -5.92
N GLY A 8 -17.03 38.91 -6.07
CA GLY A 8 -17.58 39.11 -7.42
C GLY A 8 -16.74 40.20 -8.13
N PRO A 9 -16.76 40.28 -9.46
CA PRO A 9 -15.96 41.27 -10.17
C PRO A 9 -16.16 42.62 -9.48
N SER A 10 -15.08 43.12 -8.86
CA SER A 10 -15.05 44.44 -8.28
C SER A 10 -15.45 45.42 -9.41
N MET A 11 -16.57 46.06 -9.27
CA MET A 11 -17.11 47.08 -10.21
C MET A 11 -16.21 48.34 -10.29
N ALA A 12 -14.88 48.17 -10.24
CA ALA A 12 -13.93 49.28 -10.15
C ALA A 12 -13.58 49.96 -11.48
N THR A 13 -14.15 49.56 -12.62
CA THR A 13 -13.77 50.12 -13.95
C THR A 13 -14.91 50.39 -14.94
N ALA A 14 -16.17 50.19 -14.54
CA ALA A 14 -17.28 50.79 -15.32
C ALA A 14 -17.76 52.03 -14.54
N GLN A 15 -17.94 53.14 -15.26
CA GLN A 15 -18.55 54.34 -14.67
C GLN A 15 -19.71 53.92 -13.76
N ALA A 16 -19.63 54.25 -12.49
CA ALA A 16 -20.59 53.86 -11.47
C ALA A 16 -22.00 54.33 -11.87
N VAL A 17 -22.73 53.48 -12.58
CA VAL A 17 -24.19 53.60 -12.60
C VAL A 17 -24.61 53.29 -11.17
N ALA A 18 -25.25 54.26 -10.53
CA ALA A 18 -25.72 54.14 -9.15
C ALA A 18 -26.48 52.81 -9.02
N PRO A 19 -26.25 52.04 -7.93
CA PRO A 19 -26.93 50.77 -7.75
C PRO A 19 -28.42 50.99 -7.86
N VAL A 20 -29.04 50.26 -8.78
CA VAL A 20 -30.48 50.36 -9.03
C VAL A 20 -31.17 49.96 -7.73
N ASN A 21 -31.77 50.93 -7.07
CA ASN A 21 -32.43 50.73 -5.77
C ASN A 21 -33.75 49.97 -5.99
N THR A 22 -33.60 48.67 -6.27
CA THR A 22 -34.71 47.73 -6.51
C THR A 22 -35.16 47.16 -5.21
N ALA A 23 -36.40 47.38 -4.85
CA ALA A 23 -36.98 46.78 -3.64
C ALA A 23 -37.60 45.43 -3.97
N PHE A 24 -37.30 44.44 -3.17
CA PHE A 24 -37.84 43.08 -3.27
C PHE A 24 -38.75 42.81 -2.05
N ALA A 25 -39.92 42.24 -2.32
CA ALA A 25 -40.82 41.80 -1.26
C ALA A 25 -41.48 40.47 -1.64
N GLY A 26 -41.68 39.59 -0.66
CA GLY A 26 -42.26 38.28 -0.84
C GLY A 26 -43.55 38.08 -0.07
N TRP A 27 -44.43 37.25 -0.59
CA TRP A 27 -45.65 36.80 0.03
C TRP A 27 -45.94 35.34 -0.25
N LEU A 28 -46.29 34.57 0.76
CA LEU A 28 -46.61 33.16 0.66
C LEU A 28 -48.10 32.98 0.40
N ASP A 29 -48.46 32.43 -0.78
CA ASP A 29 -49.84 32.10 -1.18
C ASP A 29 -50.27 30.76 -0.58
N ARG A 30 -50.80 30.80 0.66
CA ARG A 30 -51.19 29.56 1.39
C ARG A 30 -52.30 28.78 0.73
N ASP A 31 -53.16 29.43 -0.04
CA ASP A 31 -54.27 28.79 -0.72
C ASP A 31 -53.96 28.36 -2.16
N GLY A 32 -52.85 28.83 -2.71
CA GLY A 32 -52.35 28.55 -4.06
C GLY A 32 -53.23 29.11 -5.19
N LYS A 33 -54.20 29.94 -4.87
CA LYS A 33 -55.25 30.41 -5.78
C LYS A 33 -55.10 31.89 -6.24
N ALA A 34 -54.14 32.57 -5.66
CA ALA A 34 -53.92 33.97 -5.99
C ALA A 34 -53.54 34.18 -7.47
N ARG A 35 -54.15 35.18 -8.12
CA ARG A 35 -53.87 35.59 -9.49
C ARG A 35 -52.99 36.88 -9.45
N ALA A 36 -52.20 37.09 -10.51
CA ALA A 36 -51.32 38.23 -10.61
C ALA A 36 -52.04 39.58 -10.35
N ASP A 37 -53.28 39.72 -10.85
CA ASP A 37 -54.08 40.96 -10.72
C ASP A 37 -54.47 41.25 -9.28
N THR A 38 -54.77 40.19 -8.51
CA THR A 38 -55.21 40.31 -7.10
C THR A 38 -54.05 40.48 -6.15
N VAL A 39 -52.91 39.83 -6.45
CA VAL A 39 -51.71 39.85 -5.61
C VAL A 39 -51.11 41.24 -5.51
N LEU A 40 -51.15 42.06 -6.53
CA LEU A 40 -50.66 43.45 -6.51
C LEU A 40 -51.37 44.34 -5.48
N GLN A 41 -52.64 44.05 -5.19
CA GLN A 41 -53.46 44.82 -4.24
C GLN A 41 -53.32 44.38 -2.77
N MET A 42 -52.56 43.30 -2.54
CA MET A 42 -52.39 42.80 -1.19
C MET A 42 -51.44 43.68 -0.36
N ALA A 43 -51.75 43.81 0.95
CA ALA A 43 -51.04 44.73 1.85
C ALA A 43 -49.87 44.02 2.60
N ASN A 44 -49.83 42.70 2.66
CA ASN A 44 -48.94 41.94 3.56
C ASN A 44 -47.68 41.43 2.86
N TRP A 45 -46.93 42.31 2.19
CA TRP A 45 -45.65 42.02 1.59
C TRP A 45 -44.52 42.11 2.62
N GLU A 46 -43.71 41.06 2.74
CA GLU A 46 -42.49 41.06 3.55
C GLU A 46 -41.30 41.51 2.72
N ALA A 47 -40.75 42.69 3.00
CA ALA A 47 -39.56 43.17 2.32
C ALA A 47 -38.34 42.33 2.71
N PHE A 48 -37.46 42.01 1.73
CA PHE A 48 -36.23 41.30 1.97
C PHE A 48 -35.10 41.82 1.07
N THR A 49 -33.89 41.53 1.54
CA THR A 49 -32.65 41.79 0.77
C THR A 49 -31.79 40.54 0.80
N GLY A 50 -31.13 40.24 -0.34
CA GLY A 50 -30.29 39.07 -0.42
C GLY A 50 -31.07 37.75 -0.57
N TRP A 51 -30.62 36.71 0.12
CA TRP A 51 -31.23 35.38 0.08
C TRP A 51 -32.44 35.33 1.04
N LYS A 52 -33.54 34.76 0.55
CA LYS A 52 -34.74 34.52 1.37
C LYS A 52 -35.24 33.09 1.16
N SER A 53 -35.50 32.36 2.25
CA SER A 53 -36.06 31.01 2.23
C SER A 53 -37.45 31.02 2.89
N TRP A 54 -38.38 30.30 2.27
CA TRP A 54 -39.70 29.95 2.82
C TRP A 54 -39.79 28.47 3.20
N GLY A 55 -38.65 27.78 3.27
CA GLY A 55 -38.57 26.36 3.59
C GLY A 55 -39.16 25.46 2.49
N PHE A 56 -39.44 24.20 2.88
CA PHE A 56 -40.12 23.25 1.99
C PHE A 56 -41.64 23.48 2.00
N GLY A 57 -42.31 23.31 0.86
CA GLY A 57 -43.75 23.38 0.73
C GLY A 57 -44.18 23.46 -0.73
N LEU A 58 -45.46 23.24 -0.99
CA LEU A 58 -46.04 23.30 -2.33
C LEU A 58 -46.71 24.65 -2.63
N GLU A 59 -46.91 25.46 -1.60
CA GLU A 59 -47.58 26.72 -1.74
C GLU A 59 -46.71 27.69 -2.56
N PRO A 60 -47.27 28.32 -3.62
CA PRO A 60 -46.54 29.28 -4.40
C PRO A 60 -46.05 30.47 -3.59
N VAL A 61 -44.89 31.00 -3.93
CA VAL A 61 -44.38 32.24 -3.38
C VAL A 61 -44.47 33.33 -4.44
N TRP A 62 -45.14 34.42 -4.14
CA TRP A 62 -45.16 35.59 -4.97
C TRP A 62 -44.09 36.57 -4.53
N LEU A 63 -43.37 37.14 -5.49
CA LEU A 63 -42.35 38.14 -5.27
C LEU A 63 -42.71 39.40 -6.06
N ARG A 64 -42.76 40.52 -5.36
CA ARG A 64 -42.93 41.84 -5.94
C ARG A 64 -41.59 42.52 -6.08
N ILE A 65 -41.28 42.98 -7.28
CA ILE A 65 -40.04 43.65 -7.65
C ILE A 65 -40.39 45.04 -8.15
N THR A 66 -40.03 46.05 -7.41
CA THR A 66 -40.24 47.45 -7.81
C THR A 66 -39.12 47.89 -8.76
N VAL A 67 -39.44 48.04 -10.04
CA VAL A 67 -38.53 48.48 -11.10
C VAL A 67 -38.56 49.98 -11.18
N PRO A 68 -37.45 50.68 -10.90
CA PRO A 68 -37.42 52.14 -10.99
C PRO A 68 -37.56 52.64 -12.42
N ALA A 69 -38.11 53.84 -12.56
CA ALA A 69 -38.24 54.49 -13.86
C ALA A 69 -36.91 54.57 -14.62
N ALA A 70 -36.94 54.38 -15.92
CA ALA A 70 -35.79 54.63 -16.78
C ALA A 70 -35.48 56.15 -16.82
N LEU A 71 -34.22 56.48 -16.74
CA LEU A 71 -33.78 57.89 -16.82
C LEU A 71 -33.89 58.43 -18.23
N ARG A 72 -33.83 57.52 -19.22
CA ARG A 72 -33.93 57.83 -20.67
C ARG A 72 -34.80 56.80 -21.35
N SER A 73 -35.50 57.18 -22.41
CA SER A 73 -36.35 56.28 -23.19
C SER A 73 -35.57 55.27 -24.01
N ASP A 74 -34.29 55.52 -24.25
CA ASP A 74 -33.36 54.66 -25.02
C ASP A 74 -32.45 53.82 -24.08
N GLU A 75 -32.75 53.75 -22.79
CA GLU A 75 -32.01 52.93 -21.84
C GLU A 75 -32.11 51.46 -22.23
N PRO A 76 -30.99 50.73 -22.25
CA PRO A 76 -31.02 49.29 -22.56
C PRO A 76 -31.85 48.49 -21.56
N PRO A 77 -32.46 47.39 -21.97
CA PRO A 77 -33.25 46.57 -21.07
C PRO A 77 -32.41 46.08 -19.89
N ARG A 78 -33.05 45.96 -18.74
CA ARG A 78 -32.48 45.34 -17.53
C ARG A 78 -32.78 43.84 -17.51
N VAL A 79 -31.98 43.10 -16.79
CA VAL A 79 -32.17 41.68 -16.64
C VAL A 79 -32.36 41.36 -15.16
N LEU A 80 -33.47 40.72 -14.86
CA LEU A 80 -33.71 40.12 -13.55
C LEU A 80 -33.06 38.72 -13.52
N VAL A 81 -32.08 38.55 -12.66
CA VAL A 81 -31.39 37.27 -12.42
C VAL A 81 -32.01 36.62 -11.19
N VAL A 82 -32.41 35.35 -11.34
CA VAL A 82 -33.04 34.55 -10.29
C VAL A 82 -32.16 33.33 -10.00
N ARG A 83 -31.83 33.10 -8.75
CA ARG A 83 -31.06 31.96 -8.23
C ARG A 83 -31.78 31.31 -7.07
N PRO A 84 -31.55 30.04 -6.76
CA PRO A 84 -30.69 29.04 -7.40
C PRO A 84 -31.31 28.42 -8.67
N PRO A 85 -30.52 27.66 -9.47
CA PRO A 85 -30.98 27.10 -10.76
C PRO A 85 -31.86 25.83 -10.65
N TYR A 86 -32.23 25.39 -9.45
CA TYR A 86 -33.02 24.17 -9.19
C TYR A 86 -34.49 24.45 -8.79
N LEU A 87 -34.99 25.65 -9.07
CA LEU A 87 -36.41 25.99 -8.91
C LEU A 87 -37.22 25.36 -10.04
N ASP A 88 -38.32 24.67 -9.72
CA ASP A 88 -39.08 23.90 -10.69
C ASP A 88 -39.73 24.79 -11.76
N ARG A 89 -40.45 25.83 -11.32
CA ARG A 89 -41.10 26.79 -12.20
C ARG A 89 -41.03 28.20 -11.64
N VAL A 90 -40.60 29.15 -12.48
CA VAL A 90 -40.52 30.56 -12.19
C VAL A 90 -41.29 31.30 -13.27
N THR A 91 -42.41 31.92 -12.91
CA THR A 91 -43.24 32.68 -13.88
C THR A 91 -43.10 34.16 -13.60
N PHE A 92 -42.63 34.89 -14.59
CA PHE A 92 -42.49 36.34 -14.60
C PHE A 92 -43.75 36.96 -15.20
N TYR A 93 -44.30 37.97 -14.51
CA TYR A 93 -45.44 38.77 -14.95
C TYR A 93 -45.08 40.23 -14.94
N ASP A 94 -45.23 40.91 -16.06
CA ASP A 94 -45.21 42.37 -16.15
C ASP A 94 -46.63 42.89 -16.40
N PRO A 95 -47.38 43.34 -15.38
CA PRO A 95 -48.76 43.77 -15.54
C PRO A 95 -48.92 44.99 -16.42
N THR A 96 -47.85 45.77 -16.61
CA THR A 96 -47.88 47.02 -17.39
C THR A 96 -47.78 46.74 -18.89
N THR A 97 -47.00 45.72 -19.27
CA THR A 97 -46.78 45.35 -20.66
C THR A 97 -47.59 44.12 -21.07
N GLY A 98 -48.21 43.43 -20.10
CA GLY A 98 -48.91 42.15 -20.36
C GLY A 98 -48.00 40.99 -20.67
N VAL A 99 -46.68 41.15 -20.49
CA VAL A 99 -45.69 40.09 -20.79
C VAL A 99 -45.71 39.03 -19.72
N ILE A 100 -45.83 37.77 -20.13
CA ILE A 100 -45.67 36.60 -19.28
C ILE A 100 -44.54 35.77 -19.85
N ARG A 101 -43.56 35.38 -18.99
CA ARG A 101 -42.45 34.51 -19.38
C ARG A 101 -42.27 33.42 -18.31
N HIS A 102 -41.84 32.25 -18.76
CA HIS A 102 -41.63 31.09 -17.88
C HIS A 102 -40.15 30.70 -17.91
N ALA A 103 -39.64 30.31 -16.78
CA ALA A 103 -38.33 29.67 -16.61
C ALA A 103 -38.43 28.62 -15.49
N GLY A 104 -37.41 27.85 -15.30
CA GLY A 104 -37.37 26.79 -14.28
C GLY A 104 -36.58 25.59 -14.77
N ASP A 105 -36.32 24.63 -13.90
CA ASP A 105 -35.65 23.40 -14.32
C ASP A 105 -36.60 22.43 -15.05
N PHE A 106 -37.92 22.75 -15.12
CA PHE A 106 -38.89 22.09 -15.99
C PHE A 106 -38.79 22.50 -17.45
N LEU A 107 -38.15 23.64 -17.72
CA LEU A 107 -38.10 24.26 -19.05
C LEU A 107 -36.65 24.37 -19.59
N PRO A 108 -36.42 24.28 -20.88
CA PRO A 108 -35.09 24.42 -21.44
C PRO A 108 -34.55 25.84 -21.27
N ALA A 109 -33.22 25.99 -21.14
CA ALA A 109 -32.56 27.27 -20.86
C ALA A 109 -32.66 28.29 -22.00
N ARG A 110 -32.95 27.84 -23.25
CA ARG A 110 -33.10 28.73 -24.43
C ARG A 110 -34.27 29.71 -24.32
N GLU A 111 -35.25 29.43 -23.45
CA GLU A 111 -36.38 30.31 -23.19
C GLU A 111 -36.02 31.49 -22.30
N ASP A 112 -34.89 31.44 -21.63
CA ASP A 112 -34.37 32.53 -20.79
C ASP A 112 -33.73 33.62 -21.61
N ALA A 113 -33.69 34.85 -21.06
CA ALA A 113 -33.11 36.01 -21.75
C ALA A 113 -31.61 35.85 -22.13
N LEU A 114 -30.84 35.08 -21.35
CA LEU A 114 -29.40 34.87 -21.55
C LEU A 114 -29.00 33.41 -21.72
N ALA A 115 -29.93 32.46 -21.76
CA ALA A 115 -29.68 31.03 -21.91
C ALA A 115 -28.53 30.52 -20.98
N SER A 116 -28.54 30.90 -19.71
CA SER A 116 -27.50 30.65 -18.72
C SER A 116 -27.89 29.54 -17.74
N VAL A 117 -26.92 29.11 -16.90
CA VAL A 117 -27.17 28.19 -15.79
C VAL A 117 -28.11 28.77 -14.72
N VAL A 118 -28.31 30.06 -14.66
CA VAL A 118 -29.28 30.76 -13.81
C VAL A 118 -30.46 31.28 -14.62
N PHE A 119 -31.60 31.49 -13.98
CA PHE A 119 -32.80 32.01 -14.67
C PHE A 119 -32.66 33.50 -14.92
N THR A 120 -33.01 33.95 -16.10
CA THR A 120 -32.88 35.35 -16.53
C THR A 120 -34.12 35.84 -17.25
N PHE A 121 -34.65 36.99 -16.83
CA PHE A 121 -35.81 37.61 -17.42
C PHE A 121 -35.45 39.04 -17.88
N GLU A 122 -35.73 39.36 -19.08
CA GLU A 122 -35.57 40.71 -19.63
C GLU A 122 -36.72 41.62 -19.19
N VAL A 123 -36.37 42.78 -18.64
CA VAL A 123 -37.29 43.79 -18.20
C VAL A 123 -37.08 45.06 -19.00
N SER A 124 -38.05 45.36 -19.88
CA SER A 124 -38.00 46.54 -20.78
C SER A 124 -38.00 47.83 -19.98
N PRO A 125 -37.26 48.89 -20.35
CA PRO A 125 -37.26 50.17 -19.67
C PRO A 125 -38.62 50.88 -19.85
N GLN A 126 -39.06 51.60 -18.81
CA GLN A 126 -40.24 52.42 -18.85
C GLN A 126 -40.01 53.73 -18.05
N THR A 127 -40.72 54.81 -18.47
CA THR A 127 -40.55 56.14 -17.87
C THR A 127 -41.18 56.28 -16.51
N LYS A 128 -41.97 55.31 -16.06
CA LYS A 128 -42.60 55.30 -14.71
C LYS A 128 -42.11 54.11 -13.91
N THR A 129 -41.95 54.29 -12.61
CA THR A 129 -41.72 53.19 -11.67
C THR A 129 -42.90 52.23 -11.71
N ARG A 130 -42.63 50.92 -11.77
CA ARG A 130 -43.65 49.88 -11.79
C ARG A 130 -43.27 48.68 -10.99
N ASP A 131 -44.23 47.90 -10.64
CA ASP A 131 -44.03 46.61 -10.00
C ASP A 131 -44.19 45.49 -11.04
N VAL A 132 -43.20 44.56 -11.05
CA VAL A 132 -43.30 43.29 -11.74
C VAL A 132 -43.38 42.15 -10.74
N LEU A 133 -44.00 41.05 -11.11
CA LEU A 133 -44.23 39.93 -10.21
C LEU A 133 -43.48 38.69 -10.71
N LEU A 134 -42.96 37.91 -9.76
CA LEU A 134 -42.55 36.54 -9.99
C LEU A 134 -43.39 35.60 -9.12
N ARG A 135 -43.87 34.51 -9.74
CA ARG A 135 -44.47 33.38 -9.03
C ARG A 135 -43.48 32.23 -9.04
N LEU A 136 -43.11 31.77 -7.83
CA LEU A 136 -42.19 30.64 -7.64
C LEU A 136 -43.00 29.41 -7.22
N GLU A 137 -42.82 28.31 -7.94
CA GLU A 137 -43.35 27.00 -7.59
C GLU A 137 -42.17 26.05 -7.54
N SER A 138 -41.99 25.34 -6.42
CA SER A 138 -40.87 24.41 -6.27
C SER A 138 -41.26 23.27 -5.35
N SER A 139 -40.94 22.06 -5.75
CA SER A 139 -40.99 20.86 -4.92
C SER A 139 -39.79 20.75 -3.98
N SER A 140 -38.76 21.54 -4.25
CA SER A 140 -37.56 21.68 -3.40
C SER A 140 -37.69 22.83 -2.39
N THR A 141 -36.59 23.25 -1.79
CA THR A 141 -36.58 24.43 -0.91
C THR A 141 -36.94 25.69 -1.72
N ARG A 142 -37.93 26.48 -1.21
CA ARG A 142 -38.31 27.77 -1.80
C ARG A 142 -37.29 28.83 -1.39
N LEU A 143 -36.07 28.67 -1.84
CA LEU A 143 -34.95 29.58 -1.61
C LEU A 143 -34.78 30.46 -2.84
N VAL A 144 -34.65 31.77 -2.67
CA VAL A 144 -34.45 32.68 -3.79
C VAL A 144 -33.46 33.79 -3.46
N TYR A 145 -32.72 34.17 -4.49
CA TYR A 145 -31.92 35.38 -4.52
C TYR A 145 -32.21 36.13 -5.83
N LEU A 146 -32.56 37.39 -5.70
CA LEU A 146 -32.89 38.25 -6.85
C LEU A 146 -31.85 39.33 -7.03
N GLU A 147 -31.53 39.60 -8.27
CA GLU A 147 -30.63 40.69 -8.63
C GLU A 147 -31.09 41.33 -9.97
N MET A 148 -31.26 42.66 -9.97
CA MET A 148 -31.63 43.40 -11.15
C MET A 148 -30.39 44.13 -11.69
N LEU A 149 -29.97 43.78 -12.90
CA LEU A 149 -28.72 44.26 -13.49
C LEU A 149 -28.98 44.87 -14.89
N PRO A 150 -28.21 45.87 -15.32
CA PRO A 150 -28.15 46.25 -16.74
C PRO A 150 -27.73 45.03 -17.59
N MET A 151 -28.20 44.96 -18.86
CA MET A 151 -27.94 43.82 -19.74
C MET A 151 -26.44 43.47 -19.86
N ALA A 152 -25.56 44.48 -19.93
CA ALA A 152 -24.12 44.27 -20.06
C ALA A 152 -23.53 43.64 -18.80
N GLU A 153 -23.93 44.10 -17.62
CA GLU A 153 -23.50 43.57 -16.32
C GLU A 153 -24.06 42.17 -16.06
N ALA A 154 -25.34 41.95 -16.45
CA ALA A 154 -25.96 40.62 -16.34
C ALA A 154 -25.20 39.56 -17.15
N LYS A 155 -24.74 39.91 -18.38
CA LYS A 155 -23.89 39.01 -19.19
C LYS A 155 -22.55 38.67 -18.53
N ILE A 156 -21.90 39.66 -17.91
CA ILE A 156 -20.65 39.45 -17.19
C ILE A 156 -20.89 38.58 -15.94
N PHE A 157 -21.95 38.88 -15.21
CA PHE A 157 -22.31 38.18 -14.00
C PHE A 157 -22.69 36.71 -14.24
N THR A 158 -23.52 36.42 -15.25
CA THR A 158 -23.91 35.05 -15.61
C THR A 158 -22.71 34.23 -16.04
N ARG A 159 -21.81 34.79 -16.86
CA ARG A 159 -20.54 34.14 -17.24
C ARG A 159 -19.65 33.85 -16.02
N TRP A 160 -19.55 34.80 -15.08
CA TRP A 160 -18.79 34.58 -13.86
C TRP A 160 -19.38 33.42 -13.05
N VAL A 161 -20.71 33.34 -12.91
CA VAL A 161 -21.38 32.20 -12.25
C VAL A 161 -21.06 30.89 -12.95
N GLU A 162 -21.14 30.87 -14.29
CA GLU A 162 -20.82 29.71 -15.13
C GLU A 162 -19.37 29.25 -14.94
N TRP A 163 -18.42 30.19 -14.94
CA TRP A 163 -17.01 29.87 -14.71
C TRP A 163 -16.75 29.30 -13.31
N VAL A 164 -17.36 29.90 -12.28
CA VAL A 164 -17.21 29.46 -10.91
C VAL A 164 -17.82 28.05 -10.72
N THR A 165 -19.07 27.88 -11.12
CA THR A 165 -19.77 26.58 -10.97
C THR A 165 -19.17 25.51 -11.89
N GLY A 166 -18.75 25.88 -13.10
CA GLY A 166 -18.04 24.98 -14.02
C GLY A 166 -16.69 24.53 -13.48
N SER A 167 -15.96 25.42 -12.79
CA SER A 167 -14.70 25.06 -12.12
C SER A 167 -14.91 24.02 -11.01
N PHE A 168 -15.99 24.11 -10.23
CA PHE A 168 -16.34 23.07 -9.25
C PHE A 168 -16.63 21.74 -9.91
N LEU A 169 -17.40 21.77 -11.01
CA LEU A 169 -17.76 20.56 -11.73
C LEU A 169 -16.51 19.90 -12.34
N LEU A 170 -15.64 20.70 -12.97
CA LEU A 170 -14.38 20.21 -13.53
C LEU A 170 -13.49 19.60 -12.45
N LEU A 171 -13.34 20.27 -11.31
CA LEU A 171 -12.51 19.76 -10.21
C LEU A 171 -13.11 18.48 -9.61
N SER A 172 -14.43 18.39 -9.47
CA SER A 172 -15.12 17.17 -9.06
C SER A 172 -14.90 16.02 -10.05
N LEU A 173 -14.91 16.30 -11.35
CA LEU A 173 -14.62 15.33 -12.40
C LEU A 173 -13.17 14.83 -12.32
N VAL A 174 -12.22 15.73 -12.11
CA VAL A 174 -10.79 15.36 -11.91
C VAL A 174 -10.64 14.47 -10.69
N LEU A 175 -11.30 14.78 -9.59
CA LEU A 175 -11.29 13.94 -8.37
C LEU A 175 -11.91 12.56 -8.63
N TRP A 176 -12.97 12.48 -9.42
CA TRP A 176 -13.56 11.21 -9.83
C TRP A 176 -12.58 10.38 -10.66
N VAL A 177 -12.00 10.95 -11.72
CA VAL A 177 -11.01 10.26 -12.56
C VAL A 177 -9.84 9.76 -11.70
N TRP A 178 -9.32 10.60 -10.81
CA TRP A 178 -8.24 10.20 -9.90
C TRP A 178 -8.67 9.05 -8.99
N SER A 179 -9.89 9.09 -8.41
CA SER A 179 -10.39 8.02 -7.55
C SER A 179 -10.55 6.69 -8.30
N VAL A 180 -10.92 6.74 -9.59
CA VAL A 180 -10.96 5.54 -10.46
C VAL A 180 -9.55 5.01 -10.71
N MET A 181 -8.58 5.87 -11.02
CA MET A 181 -7.19 5.46 -11.20
C MET A 181 -6.61 4.83 -9.93
N GLU A 182 -6.86 5.44 -8.78
CA GLU A 182 -6.43 4.87 -7.48
C GLU A 182 -7.07 3.50 -7.22
N TRP A 183 -8.35 3.33 -7.57
CA TRP A 183 -9.01 2.03 -7.49
C TRP A 183 -8.41 0.99 -8.45
N LEU A 184 -8.10 1.37 -9.68
CA LEU A 184 -7.48 0.46 -10.66
C LEU A 184 -6.11 -0.04 -10.20
N ILE A 185 -5.37 0.79 -9.47
CA ILE A 185 -4.07 0.45 -8.89
C ILE A 185 -4.23 -0.39 -7.61
N SER A 186 -5.08 0.05 -6.69
CA SER A 186 -5.23 -0.57 -5.37
C SER A 186 -6.06 -1.84 -5.39
N ARG A 187 -7.03 -1.96 -6.34
CA ARG A 187 -8.06 -3.01 -6.41
C ARG A 187 -8.84 -3.20 -5.11
N ASP A 188 -8.87 -2.19 -4.27
CA ASP A 188 -9.49 -2.22 -2.96
C ASP A 188 -10.96 -1.83 -3.01
N ARG A 189 -11.79 -2.54 -2.22
CA ARG A 189 -13.25 -2.35 -2.17
C ARG A 189 -13.64 -0.96 -1.66
N VAL A 190 -12.94 -0.42 -0.66
CA VAL A 190 -13.27 0.90 -0.10
C VAL A 190 -13.03 1.99 -1.13
N THR A 191 -11.90 1.90 -1.85
CA THR A 191 -11.56 2.84 -2.92
C THR A 191 -12.54 2.73 -4.11
N ALA A 192 -13.02 1.51 -4.45
CA ALA A 192 -14.05 1.33 -5.46
C ALA A 192 -15.36 2.05 -5.09
N ILE A 193 -15.82 1.89 -3.85
CA ILE A 193 -17.05 2.54 -3.36
C ILE A 193 -16.87 4.07 -3.35
N PHE A 194 -15.67 4.56 -3.00
CA PHE A 194 -15.35 5.98 -3.06
C PHE A 194 -15.41 6.52 -4.49
N ALA A 195 -14.91 5.78 -5.48
CA ALA A 195 -14.99 6.18 -6.89
C ALA A 195 -16.44 6.28 -7.37
N VAL A 196 -17.31 5.35 -6.95
CA VAL A 196 -18.75 5.41 -7.24
C VAL A 196 -19.40 6.62 -6.55
N GLN A 197 -19.04 6.90 -5.30
CA GLN A 197 -19.52 8.09 -4.59
C GLN A 197 -19.09 9.39 -5.30
N GLN A 198 -17.84 9.50 -5.73
CA GLN A 198 -17.34 10.69 -6.43
C GLN A 198 -18.05 10.89 -7.78
N LEU A 199 -18.38 9.82 -8.49
CA LEU A 199 -19.23 9.90 -9.68
C LEU A 199 -20.61 10.45 -9.35
N ALA A 200 -21.24 9.95 -8.29
CA ALA A 200 -22.56 10.41 -7.86
C ALA A 200 -22.54 11.89 -7.45
N VAL A 201 -21.49 12.37 -6.76
CA VAL A 201 -21.28 13.79 -6.43
C VAL A 201 -21.11 14.64 -7.67
N THR A 202 -20.33 14.18 -8.66
CA THR A 202 -20.11 14.90 -9.92
C THR A 202 -21.40 15.00 -10.74
N LEU A 203 -22.14 13.90 -10.85
CA LEU A 203 -23.45 13.89 -11.52
C LEU A 203 -24.45 14.79 -10.81
N TRP A 204 -24.54 14.72 -9.48
CA TRP A 204 -25.41 15.60 -8.72
C TRP A 204 -25.03 17.07 -8.96
N GLY A 205 -23.76 17.42 -8.94
CA GLY A 205 -23.29 18.78 -9.26
C GLY A 205 -23.70 19.23 -10.65
N PHE A 206 -23.59 18.36 -11.67
CA PHE A 206 -23.99 18.65 -13.04
C PHE A 206 -25.47 19.01 -13.17
N PHE A 207 -26.35 18.27 -12.48
CA PHE A 207 -27.78 18.55 -12.46
C PHE A 207 -28.13 19.75 -11.57
N HIS A 208 -27.62 19.79 -10.35
CA HIS A 208 -27.99 20.79 -9.33
C HIS A 208 -27.52 22.22 -9.67
N LEU A 209 -26.39 22.36 -10.38
CA LEU A 209 -25.82 23.65 -10.78
C LEU A 209 -26.39 24.20 -12.08
N GLY A 210 -27.39 23.56 -12.67
CA GLY A 210 -28.09 24.00 -13.87
C GLY A 210 -27.40 23.64 -15.20
N PHE A 211 -26.25 22.95 -15.20
CA PHE A 211 -25.57 22.56 -16.45
C PHE A 211 -26.40 21.55 -17.25
N ALA A 212 -27.05 20.61 -16.57
CA ALA A 212 -27.93 19.64 -17.22
C ALA A 212 -29.07 20.34 -17.98
N ARG A 213 -29.64 21.42 -17.41
CA ARG A 213 -30.68 22.23 -18.07
C ARG A 213 -30.18 22.89 -19.33
N VAL A 214 -28.99 23.48 -19.30
CA VAL A 214 -28.40 24.18 -20.45
C VAL A 214 -28.01 23.21 -21.56
N ILE A 215 -27.43 22.04 -21.21
CA ILE A 215 -26.86 21.10 -22.20
C ILE A 215 -27.88 20.06 -22.65
N LEU A 216 -28.72 19.56 -21.73
CA LEU A 216 -29.64 18.44 -21.98
C LEU A 216 -31.12 18.84 -21.95
N GLY A 217 -31.45 20.08 -21.59
CA GLY A 217 -32.83 20.52 -21.37
C GLY A 217 -33.77 20.29 -22.57
N GLU A 218 -33.27 20.30 -23.80
CA GLU A 218 -34.06 20.01 -25.00
C GLU A 218 -34.40 18.54 -25.22
N TRP A 219 -33.63 17.66 -24.58
CA TRP A 219 -33.71 16.20 -24.74
C TRP A 219 -34.61 15.55 -23.67
N PHE A 220 -34.89 16.29 -22.59
CA PHE A 220 -35.71 15.81 -21.51
C PHE A 220 -37.13 16.34 -21.58
N PRO A 221 -38.15 15.50 -21.38
CA PRO A 221 -39.53 15.97 -21.20
C PRO A 221 -39.64 16.91 -20.00
N GLU A 222 -40.67 17.76 -20.01
CA GLU A 222 -40.98 18.66 -18.89
C GLU A 222 -41.01 17.92 -17.53
N GLY A 223 -40.34 18.48 -16.54
CA GLY A 223 -40.28 17.91 -15.16
C GLY A 223 -39.38 16.72 -14.97
N MET A 224 -38.89 16.08 -16.06
CA MET A 224 -38.01 14.91 -15.91
C MET A 224 -36.61 15.28 -15.39
N LEU A 225 -36.15 16.48 -15.66
CA LEU A 225 -34.87 17.00 -15.20
C LEU A 225 -34.83 17.16 -13.68
N SER A 226 -35.86 17.80 -13.08
CA SER A 226 -36.02 17.94 -11.63
C SER A 226 -36.08 16.58 -10.93
N LEU A 227 -36.83 15.64 -11.50
CA LEU A 227 -36.94 14.28 -11.00
C LEU A 227 -35.59 13.55 -11.03
N THR A 228 -34.83 13.70 -12.12
CA THR A 228 -33.48 13.14 -12.24
C THR A 228 -32.54 13.74 -11.20
N THR A 229 -32.59 15.07 -10.99
CA THR A 229 -31.79 15.77 -9.98
C THR A 229 -32.05 15.21 -8.58
N SER A 230 -33.33 15.02 -8.23
CA SER A 230 -33.75 14.47 -6.93
C SER A 230 -33.30 13.01 -6.74
N THR A 231 -33.39 12.20 -7.80
CA THR A 231 -32.95 10.80 -7.79
C THR A 231 -31.44 10.70 -7.63
N VAL A 232 -30.68 11.50 -8.37
CA VAL A 232 -29.20 11.54 -8.25
C VAL A 232 -28.77 12.04 -6.88
N ALA A 233 -29.50 12.98 -6.27
CA ALA A 233 -29.25 13.42 -4.88
C ALA A 233 -29.43 12.26 -3.89
N ALA A 234 -30.47 11.44 -4.03
CA ALA A 234 -30.68 10.28 -3.18
C ALA A 234 -29.57 9.24 -3.32
N VAL A 235 -29.14 8.96 -4.57
CA VAL A 235 -28.01 8.06 -4.86
C VAL A 235 -26.70 8.61 -4.26
N MET A 236 -26.45 9.90 -4.39
CA MET A 236 -25.28 10.55 -3.80
C MET A 236 -25.24 10.36 -2.28
N VAL A 237 -26.31 10.66 -1.59
CA VAL A 237 -26.41 10.48 -0.13
C VAL A 237 -26.20 9.02 0.24
N GLY A 238 -26.83 8.08 -0.45
CA GLY A 238 -26.70 6.64 -0.19
C GLY A 238 -25.25 6.15 -0.38
N THR A 239 -24.60 6.57 -1.44
CA THR A 239 -23.20 6.17 -1.71
C THR A 239 -22.22 6.73 -0.69
N ILE A 240 -22.45 7.95 -0.17
CA ILE A 240 -21.65 8.55 0.92
C ILE A 240 -21.68 7.66 2.16
N PHE A 241 -22.87 7.23 2.62
CA PHE A 241 -22.98 6.41 3.83
C PHE A 241 -22.53 4.97 3.60
N CYS A 242 -22.69 4.42 2.41
CA CYS A 242 -22.09 3.13 2.04
C CYS A 242 -20.56 3.18 2.09
N PHE A 243 -19.96 4.28 1.61
CA PHE A 243 -18.53 4.49 1.68
C PHE A 243 -18.04 4.57 3.14
N PHE A 244 -18.66 5.39 3.98
CA PHE A 244 -18.29 5.45 5.40
C PHE A 244 -18.51 4.12 6.12
N ALA A 245 -19.58 3.39 5.81
CA ALA A 245 -19.81 2.07 6.37
C ALA A 245 -18.71 1.07 5.96
N ALA A 246 -18.21 1.15 4.72
CA ALA A 246 -17.09 0.32 4.27
C ALA A 246 -15.77 0.72 4.94
N LEU A 247 -15.47 2.01 5.04
CA LEU A 247 -14.28 2.53 5.72
C LEU A 247 -14.25 2.14 7.19
N LEU A 248 -15.37 2.27 7.90
CA LEU A 248 -15.46 2.02 9.34
C LEU A 248 -15.44 0.53 9.71
N THR A 249 -15.55 -0.40 8.76
CA THR A 249 -15.31 -1.83 9.03
C THR A 249 -13.87 -2.07 9.50
N GLU A 250 -12.91 -1.27 9.04
CA GLU A 250 -11.48 -1.39 9.41
C GLU A 250 -11.19 -0.93 10.86
N TYR A 251 -12.14 -0.23 11.46
CA TYR A 251 -12.02 0.28 12.84
C TYR A 251 -12.77 -0.59 13.86
N SER A 252 -13.16 -1.82 13.48
CA SER A 252 -13.94 -2.72 14.33
C SER A 252 -15.22 -2.08 14.89
N SER A 253 -15.82 -1.20 14.11
CA SER A 253 -17.08 -0.55 14.48
C SER A 253 -18.19 -1.58 14.68
N PRO A 254 -19.15 -1.37 15.61
CA PRO A 254 -20.23 -2.33 15.87
C PRO A 254 -20.99 -2.67 14.59
N ALA A 255 -21.09 -3.95 14.25
CA ALA A 255 -21.67 -4.42 13.00
C ALA A 255 -23.12 -3.97 12.79
N TRP A 256 -23.89 -3.82 13.89
CA TRP A 256 -25.28 -3.34 13.81
C TRP A 256 -25.36 -1.86 13.41
N MET A 257 -24.43 -1.01 13.84
CA MET A 257 -24.37 0.39 13.44
C MET A 257 -24.02 0.53 11.94
N LEU A 258 -23.08 -0.29 11.46
CA LEU A 258 -22.73 -0.34 10.03
C LEU A 258 -23.88 -0.90 9.18
N ARG A 259 -24.69 -1.82 9.74
CA ARG A 259 -25.90 -2.31 9.06
C ARG A 259 -26.93 -1.21 8.86
N VAL A 260 -27.16 -0.35 9.87
CA VAL A 260 -28.04 0.82 9.75
C VAL A 260 -27.58 1.73 8.61
N MET A 261 -26.27 2.04 8.53
CA MET A 261 -25.75 2.86 7.44
C MET A 261 -25.90 2.23 6.06
N ARG A 262 -25.75 0.91 5.93
CA ARG A 262 -25.93 0.20 4.65
C ARG A 262 -27.41 0.06 4.28
N SER A 263 -28.28 -0.23 5.24
CA SER A 263 -29.72 -0.37 5.01
C SER A 263 -30.39 0.95 4.65
N SER A 264 -29.78 2.10 5.02
CA SER A 264 -30.27 3.42 4.61
C SER A 264 -30.36 3.58 3.09
N LEU A 265 -29.54 2.86 2.32
CA LEU A 265 -29.63 2.87 0.86
C LEU A 265 -31.02 2.44 0.38
N TRP A 266 -31.61 1.44 1.01
CA TRP A 266 -32.96 0.99 0.66
C TRP A 266 -34.05 2.02 1.01
N VAL A 267 -33.87 2.74 2.13
CA VAL A 267 -34.76 3.86 2.49
C VAL A 267 -34.65 4.97 1.45
N LEU A 268 -33.43 5.30 1.01
CA LEU A 268 -33.19 6.34 0.02
C LEU A 268 -33.71 5.94 -1.37
N ILE A 269 -33.60 4.66 -1.75
CA ILE A 269 -34.21 4.13 -2.97
C ILE A 269 -35.74 4.24 -2.86
N GLY A 270 -36.31 3.88 -1.71
CA GLY A 270 -37.75 4.04 -1.46
C GLY A 270 -38.23 5.48 -1.59
N LEU A 271 -37.46 6.44 -1.05
CA LEU A 271 -37.76 7.88 -1.20
C LEU A 271 -37.63 8.34 -2.65
N ALA A 272 -36.62 7.86 -3.40
CA ALA A 272 -36.50 8.14 -4.83
C ALA A 272 -37.74 7.64 -5.61
N VAL A 273 -38.21 6.42 -5.30
CA VAL A 273 -39.45 5.87 -5.90
C VAL A 273 -40.66 6.71 -5.53
N VAL A 274 -40.80 7.15 -4.28
CA VAL A 274 -41.88 8.06 -3.85
C VAL A 274 -41.84 9.36 -4.64
N GLY A 275 -40.65 9.92 -4.86
CA GLY A 275 -40.44 11.11 -5.73
C GLY A 275 -40.87 10.87 -7.17
N LEU A 276 -40.59 9.69 -7.73
CA LEU A 276 -41.04 9.26 -9.08
C LEU A 276 -42.57 9.13 -9.20
N LEU A 277 -43.24 8.75 -8.13
CA LEU A 277 -44.71 8.56 -8.11
C LEU A 277 -45.52 9.87 -7.93
N GLY A 278 -44.83 11.01 -7.69
CA GLY A 278 -45.49 12.32 -7.70
C GLY A 278 -45.18 13.24 -6.51
N PRO A 279 -45.17 12.82 -5.22
CA PRO A 279 -44.92 13.78 -4.13
C PRO A 279 -43.44 14.06 -3.92
N THR A 280 -42.78 14.68 -4.90
CA THR A 280 -41.34 15.00 -4.88
C THR A 280 -40.91 15.81 -3.67
N HIS A 281 -41.74 16.74 -3.19
CA HIS A 281 -41.45 17.52 -1.99
C HIS A 281 -41.32 16.64 -0.73
N LEU A 282 -42.18 15.62 -0.55
CA LEU A 282 -42.09 14.67 0.57
C LEU A 282 -40.82 13.81 0.49
N ALA A 283 -40.49 13.38 -0.75
CA ALA A 283 -39.26 12.63 -1.00
C ALA A 283 -38.00 13.44 -0.62
N LEU A 284 -37.94 14.72 -1.01
CA LEU A 284 -36.82 15.62 -0.70
C LEU A 284 -36.76 15.98 0.80
N MET A 285 -37.89 16.21 1.46
CA MET A 285 -37.93 16.38 2.92
C MET A 285 -37.42 15.13 3.63
N GLY A 286 -37.89 13.95 3.21
CA GLY A 286 -37.44 12.67 3.74
C GLY A 286 -35.94 12.44 3.50
N LEU A 287 -35.44 12.77 2.31
CA LEU A 287 -34.01 12.70 1.98
C LEU A 287 -33.15 13.56 2.93
N ASN A 288 -33.57 14.81 3.17
CA ASN A 288 -32.85 15.70 4.09
C ASN A 288 -32.92 15.19 5.55
N ALA A 289 -34.07 14.70 5.99
CA ALA A 289 -34.23 14.12 7.33
C ALA A 289 -33.34 12.88 7.53
N VAL A 290 -33.36 11.96 6.56
CA VAL A 290 -32.52 10.75 6.58
C VAL A 290 -31.04 11.11 6.52
N ALA A 291 -30.62 12.04 5.66
CA ALA A 291 -29.23 12.51 5.58
C ALA A 291 -28.75 13.10 6.90
N THR A 292 -29.59 13.94 7.55
CA THR A 292 -29.27 14.54 8.85
C THR A 292 -29.16 13.50 9.95
N PHE A 293 -30.10 12.54 10.02
CA PHE A 293 -30.04 11.42 10.96
C PHE A 293 -28.77 10.59 10.76
N LEU A 294 -28.48 10.22 9.53
CA LEU A 294 -27.31 9.40 9.20
C LEU A 294 -25.99 10.14 9.50
N MET A 295 -25.96 11.46 9.38
CA MET A 295 -24.80 12.26 9.76
C MET A 295 -24.52 12.17 11.27
N GLY A 296 -25.55 12.36 12.10
CA GLY A 296 -25.45 12.15 13.55
C GLY A 296 -25.06 10.70 13.90
N TRP A 297 -25.64 9.74 13.18
CA TRP A 297 -25.33 8.31 13.33
C TRP A 297 -23.87 7.98 12.96
N LEU A 298 -23.34 8.61 11.92
CA LEU A 298 -21.93 8.47 11.52
C LEU A 298 -20.99 8.97 12.63
N VAL A 299 -21.23 10.17 13.15
CA VAL A 299 -20.45 10.72 14.28
C VAL A 299 -20.50 9.78 15.48
N LEU A 300 -21.70 9.31 15.87
CA LEU A 300 -21.89 8.38 16.97
C LEU A 300 -21.14 7.06 16.72
N THR A 301 -21.20 6.52 15.49
CA THR A 301 -20.50 5.29 15.12
C THR A 301 -19.00 5.43 15.30
N VAL A 302 -18.41 6.55 14.86
CA VAL A 302 -16.97 6.79 15.03
C VAL A 302 -16.60 6.95 16.52
N LEU A 303 -17.44 7.63 17.32
CA LEU A 303 -17.20 7.79 18.77
C LEU A 303 -17.20 6.46 19.51
N VAL A 304 -18.21 5.60 19.25
CA VAL A 304 -18.40 4.29 19.89
C VAL A 304 -17.38 3.24 19.40
N SER A 305 -16.85 3.39 18.20
CA SER A 305 -15.83 2.48 17.67
C SER A 305 -14.64 2.35 18.62
N PRO A 306 -14.07 1.16 18.86
CA PRO A 306 -12.90 0.99 19.71
C PRO A 306 -11.74 1.89 19.27
N LYS A 307 -10.85 2.24 20.21
CA LYS A 307 -9.56 2.86 19.83
C LYS A 307 -8.94 1.93 18.78
N GLY A 308 -8.67 2.46 17.59
CA GLY A 308 -8.27 1.67 16.43
C GLY A 308 -7.20 0.65 16.80
N GLN A 309 -7.30 -0.55 16.22
CA GLN A 309 -6.27 -1.56 16.38
C GLN A 309 -4.91 -0.94 16.01
N PRO A 310 -3.80 -1.40 16.58
CA PRO A 310 -2.44 -0.96 16.20
C PRO A 310 -2.19 -1.07 14.69
N GLN A 311 -3.04 -1.84 14.03
CA GLN A 311 -3.01 -2.12 12.60
C GLN A 311 -3.85 -1.16 11.74
N SER A 312 -4.64 -0.23 12.34
CA SER A 312 -5.43 0.72 11.55
C SER A 312 -4.53 1.61 10.70
N PRO A 313 -4.78 1.74 9.38
CA PRO A 313 -3.88 2.47 8.48
C PRO A 313 -3.87 3.97 8.73
N VAL A 314 -4.97 4.53 9.29
CA VAL A 314 -5.09 5.95 9.66
C VAL A 314 -5.51 6.03 11.11
N PRO A 315 -4.95 6.94 11.94
CA PRO A 315 -5.37 7.09 13.33
C PRO A 315 -6.86 7.44 13.46
N LYS A 316 -7.56 6.80 14.39
CA LYS A 316 -8.99 7.06 14.66
C LYS A 316 -9.27 8.56 14.90
N ALA A 317 -8.36 9.27 15.57
CA ALA A 317 -8.50 10.70 15.85
C ALA A 317 -8.62 11.53 14.56
N VAL A 318 -7.89 11.17 13.50
CA VAL A 318 -7.96 11.85 12.20
C VAL A 318 -9.33 11.62 11.56
N ILE A 319 -9.84 10.39 11.60
CA ILE A 319 -11.17 10.07 11.07
C ILE A 319 -12.26 10.77 11.88
N LEU A 320 -12.15 10.79 13.21
CA LEU A 320 -13.10 11.49 14.07
C LEU A 320 -13.13 12.99 13.78
N MET A 321 -11.97 13.63 13.71
CA MET A 321 -11.85 15.05 13.39
C MET A 321 -12.45 15.38 12.01
N TYR A 322 -12.14 14.54 11.01
CA TYR A 322 -12.67 14.69 9.68
C TYR A 322 -14.21 14.54 9.64
N VAL A 323 -14.75 13.48 10.25
CA VAL A 323 -16.21 13.23 10.28
C VAL A 323 -16.94 14.32 11.07
N PHE A 324 -16.38 14.79 12.18
CA PHE A 324 -16.96 15.87 12.96
C PHE A 324 -17.01 17.18 12.15
N PHE A 325 -15.90 17.55 11.49
CA PHE A 325 -15.86 18.74 10.64
C PHE A 325 -16.83 18.61 9.44
N TYR A 326 -16.87 17.44 8.82
CA TYR A 326 -17.79 17.14 7.72
C TYR A 326 -19.26 17.29 8.18
N ALA A 327 -19.61 16.74 9.33
CA ALA A 327 -20.94 16.87 9.90
C ALA A 327 -21.31 18.33 10.22
N LEU A 328 -20.40 19.10 10.81
CA LEU A 328 -20.58 20.50 11.16
C LEU A 328 -20.87 21.35 9.92
N VAL A 329 -20.06 21.19 8.86
CA VAL A 329 -20.23 21.98 7.64
C VAL A 329 -21.51 21.60 6.89
N ASN A 330 -21.91 20.32 6.90
CA ASN A 330 -23.15 19.88 6.24
C ASN A 330 -24.42 20.18 7.07
N ALA A 331 -24.31 20.52 8.35
CA ALA A 331 -25.43 21.01 9.14
C ALA A 331 -25.93 22.38 8.65
N ILE A 332 -25.05 23.23 8.13
CA ILE A 332 -25.38 24.59 7.67
C ILE A 332 -26.41 24.58 6.53
N PRO A 333 -26.21 23.87 5.40
CA PRO A 333 -27.22 23.78 4.34
C PRO A 333 -28.55 23.20 4.81
N THR A 334 -28.50 22.24 5.73
CA THR A 334 -29.73 21.68 6.31
C THR A 334 -30.52 22.74 7.09
N MET A 335 -29.87 23.55 7.91
CA MET A 335 -30.51 24.63 8.64
C MET A 335 -31.06 25.71 7.72
N THR A 336 -30.34 26.03 6.63
CA THR A 336 -30.83 26.96 5.60
C THR A 336 -32.04 26.40 4.86
N ASN A 337 -32.04 25.12 4.48
CA ASN A 337 -33.17 24.48 3.82
C ASN A 337 -34.42 24.45 4.72
N LEU A 338 -34.26 24.37 6.03
CA LEU A 338 -35.34 24.45 7.02
C LEU A 338 -35.78 25.89 7.29
N GLY A 339 -35.11 26.90 6.73
CA GLY A 339 -35.40 28.30 6.94
C GLY A 339 -34.94 28.85 8.30
N LEU A 340 -34.10 28.10 9.05
CA LEU A 340 -33.60 28.48 10.37
C LEU A 340 -32.46 29.51 10.32
N ILE A 341 -31.71 29.51 9.22
CA ILE A 341 -30.60 30.45 8.98
C ILE A 341 -30.79 31.07 7.60
N GLN A 342 -30.53 32.38 7.50
CA GLN A 342 -30.51 33.02 6.19
C GLN A 342 -29.29 32.58 5.38
N GLU A 343 -29.54 32.23 4.13
CA GLU A 343 -28.47 31.92 3.15
C GLU A 343 -27.65 33.17 2.87
N SER A 344 -26.40 32.98 2.52
CA SER A 344 -25.52 34.02 2.04
C SER A 344 -24.71 33.53 0.87
N ARG A 345 -24.11 34.45 0.09
CA ARG A 345 -23.19 34.07 -1.01
C ARG A 345 -22.07 33.17 -0.49
N ILE A 346 -21.54 33.47 0.69
CA ILE A 346 -20.45 32.69 1.31
C ILE A 346 -20.93 31.28 1.66
N LEU A 347 -22.12 31.13 2.24
CA LEU A 347 -22.66 29.82 2.61
C LEU A 347 -22.97 28.96 1.38
N PHE A 348 -23.59 29.54 0.33
CA PHE A 348 -23.94 28.83 -0.90
C PHE A 348 -22.71 28.28 -1.62
N TYR A 349 -21.73 29.13 -1.95
CA TYR A 349 -20.50 28.69 -2.59
C TYR A 349 -19.57 27.94 -1.65
N GLY A 350 -19.62 28.22 -0.34
CA GLY A 350 -18.88 27.49 0.69
C GLY A 350 -19.30 26.03 0.76
N ASN A 351 -20.58 25.73 0.66
CA ASN A 351 -21.08 24.35 0.63
C ASN A 351 -20.56 23.59 -0.59
N MET A 352 -20.55 24.21 -1.78
CA MET A 352 -19.97 23.60 -2.98
C MET A 352 -18.46 23.36 -2.82
N SER A 353 -17.73 24.34 -2.31
CA SER A 353 -16.30 24.21 -2.01
C SER A 353 -16.02 23.08 -1.03
N ASN A 354 -16.90 22.87 -0.04
CA ASN A 354 -16.80 21.77 0.92
C ASN A 354 -16.89 20.40 0.26
N LEU A 355 -17.79 20.20 -0.71
CA LEU A 355 -17.90 18.93 -1.43
C LEU A 355 -16.58 18.55 -2.13
N VAL A 356 -15.94 19.50 -2.81
CA VAL A 356 -14.66 19.31 -3.48
C VAL A 356 -13.54 19.09 -2.46
N ALA A 357 -13.46 19.93 -1.44
CA ALA A 357 -12.45 19.82 -0.38
C ALA A 357 -12.55 18.47 0.34
N ASN A 358 -13.77 18.01 0.60
CA ASN A 358 -14.05 16.71 1.20
C ASN A 358 -13.52 15.55 0.31
N GLY A 359 -13.80 15.58 -0.99
CA GLY A 359 -13.28 14.61 -1.94
C GLY A 359 -11.75 14.57 -1.95
N PHE A 360 -11.11 15.75 -1.92
CA PHE A 360 -9.65 15.87 -1.91
C PHE A 360 -9.02 15.34 -0.60
N VAL A 361 -9.56 15.73 0.55
CA VAL A 361 -9.08 15.23 1.86
C VAL A 361 -9.22 13.71 1.93
N MET A 362 -10.35 13.17 1.47
CA MET A 362 -10.57 11.73 1.47
C MET A 362 -9.63 11.00 0.54
N LEU A 363 -9.31 11.54 -0.63
CA LEU A 363 -8.30 10.99 -1.53
C LEU A 363 -6.91 10.90 -0.87
N ILE A 364 -6.52 11.94 -0.13
CA ILE A 364 -5.27 11.92 0.64
C ILE A 364 -5.31 10.80 1.70
N ILE A 365 -6.41 10.68 2.44
CA ILE A 365 -6.59 9.63 3.46
C ILE A 365 -6.49 8.23 2.84
N LEU A 366 -7.16 8.01 1.71
CA LEU A 366 -7.10 6.73 1.00
C LEU A 366 -5.71 6.43 0.43
N GLY A 367 -5.00 7.44 -0.10
CA GLY A 367 -3.63 7.31 -0.57
C GLY A 367 -2.66 6.93 0.56
N VAL A 368 -2.75 7.58 1.73
CA VAL A 368 -1.97 7.21 2.93
C VAL A 368 -2.30 5.79 3.39
N ARG A 369 -3.59 5.42 3.39
CA ARG A 369 -4.07 4.08 3.70
C ARG A 369 -3.45 3.04 2.76
N HIS A 370 -3.51 3.26 1.46
CA HIS A 370 -2.96 2.34 0.45
C HIS A 370 -1.45 2.15 0.62
N ARG A 371 -0.68 3.23 0.76
CA ARG A 371 0.78 3.17 0.98
C ARG A 371 1.14 2.35 2.22
N ARG A 372 0.43 2.51 3.33
CA ARG A 372 0.67 1.74 4.56
C ARG A 372 0.33 0.27 4.41
N PHE A 373 -0.76 -0.08 3.71
CA PHE A 373 -1.07 -1.47 3.41
C PHE A 373 0.03 -2.12 2.57
N ARG A 374 0.44 -1.46 1.50
CA ARG A 374 1.50 -1.95 0.62
C ARG A 374 2.81 -2.18 1.36
N SER A 375 3.26 -1.21 2.15
CA SER A 375 4.49 -1.32 2.95
C SER A 375 4.43 -2.50 3.94
N ARG A 376 3.26 -2.78 4.55
CA ARG A 376 3.08 -3.93 5.43
C ARG A 376 3.13 -5.26 4.68
N HIS A 377 2.51 -5.36 3.52
CA HIS A 377 2.57 -6.56 2.70
C HIS A 377 4.01 -6.85 2.25
N GLU A 378 4.75 -5.83 1.84
CA GLU A 378 6.16 -5.95 1.47
C GLU A 378 7.01 -6.41 2.68
N ALA A 379 6.80 -5.85 3.87
CA ALA A 379 7.49 -6.27 5.09
C ALA A 379 7.17 -7.72 5.49
N MET A 380 5.90 -8.14 5.41
CA MET A 380 5.50 -9.53 5.66
C MET A 380 6.11 -10.49 4.65
N ALA A 381 6.12 -10.14 3.36
CA ALA A 381 6.73 -10.95 2.32
C ALA A 381 8.23 -11.15 2.57
N THR A 382 8.95 -10.07 2.92
CA THR A 382 10.37 -10.15 3.28
C THR A 382 10.61 -11.03 4.50
N GLN A 383 9.77 -10.92 5.53
CA GLN A 383 9.87 -11.74 6.73
C GLN A 383 9.63 -13.23 6.44
N LEU A 384 8.67 -13.56 5.57
CA LEU A 384 8.42 -14.94 5.16
C LEU A 384 9.62 -15.53 4.40
N VAL A 385 10.24 -14.76 3.50
CA VAL A 385 11.45 -15.20 2.78
C VAL A 385 12.59 -15.48 3.75
N LEU A 386 12.83 -14.59 4.73
CA LEU A 386 13.85 -14.80 5.76
C LEU A 386 13.58 -16.05 6.60
N GLN A 387 12.34 -16.29 7.01
CA GLN A 387 11.96 -17.49 7.75
C GLN A 387 12.17 -18.76 6.93
N GLN A 388 11.83 -18.75 5.65
CA GLN A 388 12.07 -19.89 4.76
C GLN A 388 13.57 -20.19 4.59
N GLU A 389 14.40 -19.16 4.49
CA GLU A 389 15.85 -19.31 4.38
C GLU A 389 16.46 -19.88 5.67
N GLN A 390 16.03 -19.41 6.83
CA GLN A 390 16.41 -19.94 8.13
C GLN A 390 15.98 -21.42 8.29
N ALA A 391 14.76 -21.76 7.91
CA ALA A 391 14.27 -23.14 7.96
C ALA A 391 15.10 -24.06 7.06
N ARG A 392 15.43 -23.62 5.85
CA ARG A 392 16.27 -24.36 4.91
C ARG A 392 17.69 -24.61 5.46
N MET A 393 18.32 -23.58 6.03
CA MET A 393 19.63 -23.73 6.66
C MET A 393 19.59 -24.72 7.82
N ASN A 394 18.54 -24.67 8.63
CA ASN A 394 18.37 -25.59 9.74
C ASN A 394 18.15 -27.04 9.29
N GLU A 395 17.38 -27.25 8.23
CA GLU A 395 17.21 -28.58 7.61
C GLU A 395 18.54 -29.14 7.08
N GLN A 396 19.34 -28.31 6.42
CA GLN A 396 20.67 -28.69 5.93
C GLN A 396 21.57 -29.08 7.11
N TYR A 397 21.61 -28.27 8.16
CA TYR A 397 22.39 -28.56 9.37
C TYR A 397 21.98 -29.91 10.01
N LEU A 398 20.68 -30.14 10.15
CA LEU A 398 20.16 -31.41 10.71
C LEU A 398 20.46 -32.60 9.79
N SER A 399 20.41 -32.42 8.49
CA SER A 399 20.77 -33.44 7.51
C SER A 399 22.24 -33.83 7.64
N ASP A 400 23.14 -32.85 7.71
CA ASP A 400 24.58 -33.06 7.90
C ASP A 400 24.90 -33.78 9.22
N GLN A 401 24.23 -33.38 10.31
CA GLN A 401 24.37 -34.09 11.60
C GLN A 401 23.92 -35.57 11.53
N ARG A 402 22.76 -35.82 10.90
CA ARG A 402 22.25 -37.19 10.71
C ARG A 402 23.22 -38.04 9.91
N GLN A 403 23.81 -37.49 8.86
CA GLN A 403 24.77 -38.19 8.04
C GLN A 403 26.05 -38.52 8.79
N LEU A 404 26.55 -37.58 9.61
CA LEU A 404 27.69 -37.80 10.50
C LEU A 404 27.42 -38.93 11.49
N LEU A 405 26.27 -38.90 12.19
CA LEU A 405 25.89 -39.91 13.18
C LEU A 405 25.73 -41.33 12.54
N ALA A 406 25.10 -41.37 11.38
CA ALA A 406 24.94 -42.64 10.64
C ALA A 406 26.29 -43.27 10.26
N MET A 407 27.23 -42.44 9.83
CA MET A 407 28.57 -42.84 9.48
C MET A 407 29.35 -43.32 10.72
N LEU A 408 29.30 -42.56 11.84
CA LEU A 408 29.88 -42.92 13.13
C LEU A 408 29.39 -44.30 13.58
N ALA A 409 28.08 -44.53 13.55
CA ALA A 409 27.48 -45.78 13.92
C ALA A 409 28.00 -46.94 13.06
N HIS A 410 28.22 -46.70 11.76
CA HIS A 410 28.76 -47.72 10.84
C HIS A 410 30.23 -48.01 11.10
N GLU A 411 31.07 -46.99 11.28
CA GLU A 411 32.53 -47.14 11.46
C GLU A 411 32.88 -47.72 12.86
N ILE A 412 32.06 -47.48 13.88
CA ILE A 412 32.25 -48.07 15.24
C ILE A 412 31.74 -49.51 15.27
N ARG A 413 30.69 -49.86 14.52
CA ARG A 413 30.11 -51.22 14.54
C ARG A 413 31.12 -52.28 14.06
N THR A 414 31.95 -51.96 13.10
CA THR A 414 32.92 -52.88 12.51
C THR A 414 34.01 -53.32 13.51
N PRO A 415 34.76 -52.41 14.17
CA PRO A 415 35.73 -52.81 15.17
C PRO A 415 35.08 -53.44 16.42
N LEU A 416 33.86 -53.01 16.80
CA LEU A 416 33.10 -53.62 17.90
C LEU A 416 32.74 -55.09 17.61
N ALA A 417 32.32 -55.40 16.36
CA ALA A 417 32.04 -56.75 15.94
C ALA A 417 33.33 -57.63 15.98
N ASN A 418 34.46 -57.07 15.53
CA ASN A 418 35.75 -57.74 15.59
C ASN A 418 36.21 -57.96 17.05
N LEU A 419 36.04 -56.99 17.95
CA LEU A 419 36.32 -57.15 19.38
C LEU A 419 35.59 -58.34 19.98
N ARG A 420 34.33 -58.56 19.63
CA ARG A 420 33.52 -59.65 20.12
C ARG A 420 34.11 -61.02 19.68
N ILE A 421 34.55 -61.12 18.40
CA ILE A 421 35.19 -62.31 17.88
C ILE A 421 36.52 -62.59 18.57
N TRP A 422 37.35 -61.56 18.79
CA TRP A 422 38.66 -61.72 19.42
C TRP A 422 38.58 -61.97 20.95
N MET A 423 37.51 -61.52 21.65
CA MET A 423 37.26 -61.89 23.03
C MET A 423 37.08 -63.40 23.20
N GLU A 424 36.48 -64.07 22.23
CA GLU A 424 36.29 -65.52 22.26
C GLU A 424 37.61 -66.28 22.03
N ALA A 425 38.65 -65.64 21.45
CA ALA A 425 39.95 -66.24 21.18
C ALA A 425 40.96 -66.21 22.35
N GLY A 426 40.60 -65.61 23.48
CA GLY A 426 41.39 -65.52 24.71
C GLY A 426 42.72 -64.75 24.56
N GLU A 427 43.79 -65.16 25.19
CA GLU A 427 45.09 -64.46 25.16
C GLU A 427 45.69 -64.26 23.77
N LYS A 428 45.41 -65.13 22.84
CA LYS A 428 45.87 -65.01 21.44
C LYS A 428 45.16 -63.84 20.70
N GLY A 429 44.00 -63.42 21.20
CA GLY A 429 43.22 -62.29 20.65
C GLY A 429 43.64 -60.92 21.16
N ARG A 430 44.41 -60.84 22.27
CA ARG A 430 44.74 -59.56 22.94
C ARG A 430 45.39 -58.49 22.05
N PRO A 431 46.36 -58.77 21.20
CA PRO A 431 46.93 -57.76 20.30
C PRO A 431 45.96 -57.28 19.22
N ALA A 432 44.99 -58.11 18.86
CA ALA A 432 43.95 -57.73 17.89
C ALA A 432 42.85 -56.89 18.57
N MET A 433 42.56 -57.15 19.85
CA MET A 433 41.63 -56.34 20.66
C MET A 433 42.17 -54.91 20.90
N GLU A 434 43.46 -54.81 21.29
CA GLU A 434 44.12 -53.50 21.48
C GLU A 434 44.06 -52.66 20.17
N ARG A 435 44.36 -53.29 19.03
CA ARG A 435 44.25 -52.64 17.69
C ARG A 435 42.81 -52.18 17.36
N ALA A 436 41.80 -52.98 17.71
CA ALA A 436 40.42 -52.62 17.48
C ALA A 436 39.97 -51.42 18.34
N ILE A 437 40.46 -51.34 19.59
CA ILE A 437 40.22 -50.19 20.48
C ILE A 437 40.88 -48.92 19.91
N ASP A 438 42.13 -49.02 19.45
CA ASP A 438 42.84 -47.91 18.83
C ASP A 438 42.15 -47.43 17.53
N ASP A 439 41.63 -48.33 16.74
CA ASP A 439 40.86 -48.01 15.56
C ASP A 439 39.57 -47.23 15.90
N MET A 440 38.84 -47.63 16.97
CA MET A 440 37.67 -46.92 17.47
C MET A 440 38.03 -45.51 17.95
N ASN A 441 39.08 -45.40 18.77
CA ASN A 441 39.55 -44.10 19.23
C ASN A 441 39.87 -43.16 18.08
N ARG A 442 40.57 -43.63 17.06
CA ARG A 442 40.83 -42.83 15.84
C ARG A 442 39.60 -42.41 15.09
N VAL A 443 38.56 -43.24 15.01
CA VAL A 443 37.28 -42.85 14.38
C VAL A 443 36.60 -41.74 15.20
N ILE A 444 36.58 -41.89 16.52
CA ILE A 444 36.00 -40.89 17.44
C ILE A 444 36.74 -39.55 17.31
N GLU A 445 38.08 -39.56 17.34
CA GLU A 445 38.89 -38.34 17.20
C GLU A 445 38.64 -37.63 15.85
N ARG A 446 38.57 -38.38 14.74
CA ARG A 446 38.23 -37.78 13.42
C ARG A 446 36.87 -37.12 13.44
N CYS A 447 35.88 -37.68 14.14
CA CYS A 447 34.54 -37.10 14.21
C CYS A 447 34.51 -35.86 15.10
N VAL A 448 35.21 -35.88 16.25
CA VAL A 448 35.36 -34.71 17.12
C VAL A 448 36.02 -33.56 16.36
N HIS A 449 37.11 -33.81 15.65
CA HIS A 449 37.77 -32.78 14.84
C HIS A 449 36.88 -32.30 13.67
N SER A 450 36.13 -33.18 13.03
CA SER A 450 35.17 -32.78 11.98
C SER A 450 34.05 -31.91 12.53
N GLY A 451 33.56 -32.18 13.74
CA GLY A 451 32.58 -31.32 14.44
C GLY A 451 33.15 -29.96 14.79
N GLN A 452 34.34 -29.94 15.40
CA GLN A 452 35.03 -28.69 15.81
C GLN A 452 35.38 -27.80 14.62
N LEU A 453 35.70 -28.40 13.46
CA LEU A 453 35.91 -27.65 12.21
C LEU A 453 34.60 -27.07 11.67
N SER A 454 33.50 -27.82 11.74
CA SER A 454 32.17 -27.33 11.32
C SER A 454 31.69 -26.16 12.20
N ASP A 455 31.97 -26.20 13.49
CA ASP A 455 31.62 -25.15 14.46
C ASP A 455 32.64 -24.01 14.54
N GLN A 456 33.71 -24.06 13.73
CA GLN A 456 34.83 -23.11 13.75
C GLN A 456 35.47 -22.94 15.17
N SER A 457 35.35 -23.93 15.99
CA SER A 457 35.83 -23.88 17.39
C SER A 457 37.27 -24.34 17.56
N LEU A 458 37.89 -24.98 16.54
CA LEU A 458 39.26 -25.44 16.56
C LEU A 458 40.26 -24.28 16.40
N GLN A 459 41.03 -24.01 17.44
CA GLN A 459 42.09 -22.99 17.45
C GLN A 459 43.47 -23.66 17.50
N PRO A 460 44.36 -23.45 16.49
CA PRO A 460 45.67 -24.05 16.44
C PRO A 460 46.61 -23.47 17.53
N ARG A 461 47.38 -24.34 18.18
CA ARG A 461 48.42 -23.96 19.14
C ARG A 461 49.77 -23.85 18.40
N MET A 462 50.10 -22.64 17.96
CA MET A 462 51.28 -22.39 17.12
C MET A 462 52.55 -22.38 17.98
N GLU A 463 53.39 -23.40 17.83
CA GLU A 463 54.70 -23.52 18.48
C GLU A 463 55.85 -23.71 17.44
N LEU A 464 57.08 -23.43 17.84
CA LEU A 464 58.23 -23.62 16.95
C LEU A 464 58.68 -25.08 17.07
N LEU A 465 58.62 -25.79 15.95
CA LEU A 465 58.91 -27.23 15.88
C LEU A 465 59.97 -27.52 14.81
N ASP A 466 60.73 -28.61 15.01
CA ASP A 466 61.49 -29.23 13.95
C ASP A 466 60.60 -30.25 13.18
N LEU A 467 60.29 -29.91 11.95
CA LEU A 467 59.39 -30.70 11.10
C LEU A 467 60.00 -32.08 10.73
N ALA A 468 61.31 -32.19 10.67
CA ALA A 468 62.00 -33.45 10.36
C ALA A 468 61.88 -34.41 11.56
N GLU A 469 61.99 -33.91 12.81
CA GLU A 469 61.80 -34.66 14.04
C GLU A 469 60.36 -35.15 14.18
N LEU A 470 59.38 -34.23 14.00
CA LEU A 470 57.94 -34.57 14.04
C LEU A 470 57.60 -35.62 12.95
N THR A 471 58.16 -35.50 11.74
CA THR A 471 57.91 -36.45 10.65
C THR A 471 58.49 -37.84 11.00
N ARG A 472 59.70 -37.90 11.57
CA ARG A 472 60.29 -39.18 12.04
C ARG A 472 59.42 -39.81 13.14
N PHE A 473 58.96 -39.02 14.08
CA PHE A 473 58.09 -39.49 15.15
C PHE A 473 56.78 -40.09 14.61
N VAL A 474 56.07 -39.38 13.72
CA VAL A 474 54.81 -39.84 13.14
C VAL A 474 55.04 -41.14 12.32
N CYS A 475 56.13 -41.22 11.56
CA CYS A 475 56.44 -42.42 10.78
C CYS A 475 56.82 -43.62 11.65
N SER A 476 57.60 -43.43 12.72
CA SER A 476 57.98 -44.51 13.64
C SER A 476 56.79 -45.06 14.43
N SER A 477 55.81 -44.20 14.71
CA SER A 477 54.55 -44.55 15.42
C SER A 477 53.47 -45.09 14.47
N SER A 478 53.76 -45.21 13.17
CA SER A 478 52.80 -45.71 12.18
C SER A 478 52.68 -47.25 12.20
N ARG A 479 51.65 -47.80 11.50
CA ARG A 479 51.36 -49.26 11.54
C ARG A 479 52.44 -50.14 10.92
N GLN A 480 53.15 -49.66 9.90
CA GLN A 480 54.15 -50.39 9.13
C GLN A 480 55.33 -49.48 8.81
N PRO A 481 56.09 -49.05 9.87
CA PRO A 481 57.18 -48.10 9.72
C PRO A 481 58.29 -48.62 8.75
N GLU A 482 58.48 -49.93 8.64
CA GLU A 482 59.44 -50.61 7.77
C GLU A 482 59.14 -50.39 6.27
N ARG A 483 57.90 -50.03 5.91
CA ARG A 483 57.52 -49.74 4.52
C ARG A 483 57.79 -48.30 4.13
N VAL A 484 58.07 -47.40 5.09
CA VAL A 484 58.28 -46.00 4.81
C VAL A 484 59.74 -45.69 4.55
N LEU A 485 60.05 -45.20 3.37
CA LEU A 485 61.36 -44.65 3.05
C LEU A 485 61.37 -43.15 3.33
N LEU A 486 62.11 -42.74 4.33
CA LEU A 486 62.24 -41.31 4.72
C LEU A 486 63.39 -40.67 3.97
N ASP A 487 63.11 -39.57 3.27
CA ASP A 487 64.08 -38.70 2.63
C ASP A 487 63.93 -37.30 3.26
N LEU A 488 64.64 -37.07 4.37
CA LEU A 488 64.54 -35.88 5.21
C LEU A 488 65.88 -35.12 5.17
N PRO A 489 65.90 -33.78 5.23
CA PRO A 489 67.09 -32.97 5.37
C PRO A 489 67.87 -33.35 6.63
N THR A 490 69.18 -33.27 6.58
CA THR A 490 70.08 -33.44 7.72
C THR A 490 70.07 -32.22 8.68
N ASP A 491 69.80 -31.02 8.11
CA ASP A 491 69.66 -29.79 8.87
C ASP A 491 68.28 -29.67 9.49
N PRO A 492 68.16 -28.95 10.64
CA PRO A 492 66.87 -28.72 11.28
C PRO A 492 65.88 -28.01 10.33
N CYS A 493 64.63 -28.44 10.37
CA CYS A 493 63.55 -27.92 9.54
C CYS A 493 62.55 -27.08 10.38
N PRO A 494 62.93 -25.89 10.86
CA PRO A 494 62.10 -25.13 11.77
C PRO A 494 60.85 -24.56 11.08
N ALA A 495 59.69 -24.72 11.71
CA ALA A 495 58.45 -24.06 11.35
C ALA A 495 57.58 -23.76 12.58
N ARG A 496 56.82 -22.68 12.49
CA ARG A 496 55.84 -22.33 13.53
C ARG A 496 54.50 -22.88 13.15
N THR A 497 54.09 -23.97 13.80
CA THR A 497 52.85 -24.70 13.50
C THR A 497 52.35 -25.45 14.75
N ASP A 498 51.22 -26.11 14.61
CA ASP A 498 50.64 -26.98 15.65
C ASP A 498 51.07 -28.43 15.43
N ALA A 499 51.79 -29.01 16.40
CA ALA A 499 52.30 -30.37 16.37
C ALA A 499 51.18 -31.42 16.25
N GLN A 500 50.10 -31.23 16.99
CA GLN A 500 48.99 -32.19 17.04
C GLN A 500 48.23 -32.19 15.71
N ILE A 501 47.88 -31.01 15.19
CA ILE A 501 47.19 -30.88 13.89
C ILE A 501 48.04 -31.44 12.78
N LEU A 502 49.32 -31.12 12.73
CA LEU A 502 50.21 -31.63 11.66
C LEU A 502 50.43 -33.13 11.75
N SER A 503 50.51 -33.69 12.96
CA SER A 503 50.57 -35.13 13.19
C SER A 503 49.33 -35.84 12.67
N ILE A 504 48.13 -35.29 12.88
CA ILE A 504 46.86 -35.80 12.34
C ILE A 504 46.88 -35.79 10.83
N VAL A 505 47.35 -34.71 10.19
CA VAL A 505 47.45 -34.60 8.75
C VAL A 505 48.37 -35.66 8.16
N LEU A 506 49.61 -35.80 8.70
CA LEU A 506 50.59 -36.77 8.23
C LEU A 506 50.11 -38.22 8.45
N SER A 507 49.53 -38.50 9.63
CA SER A 507 48.96 -39.83 9.91
C SER A 507 47.85 -40.22 8.96
N ASN A 508 46.92 -39.30 8.65
CA ASN A 508 45.82 -39.55 7.70
C ASN A 508 46.36 -39.88 6.28
N LEU A 509 47.39 -39.16 5.83
CA LEU A 509 48.00 -39.44 4.51
C LEU A 509 48.79 -40.72 4.49
N LEU A 510 49.55 -41.06 5.53
CA LEU A 510 50.24 -42.31 5.67
C LEU A 510 49.28 -43.52 5.74
N GLU A 511 48.20 -43.40 6.53
CA GLU A 511 47.16 -44.41 6.56
C GLU A 511 46.52 -44.66 5.20
N ASN A 512 46.26 -43.59 4.43
CA ASN A 512 45.77 -43.72 3.06
C ASN A 512 46.82 -44.44 2.17
N ALA A 513 48.10 -44.06 2.27
CA ALA A 513 49.16 -44.70 1.54
C ALA A 513 49.28 -46.20 1.83
N TYR A 514 49.24 -46.63 3.12
CA TYR A 514 49.22 -48.03 3.52
C TYR A 514 48.01 -48.78 2.96
N LYS A 515 46.86 -48.16 3.01
CA LYS A 515 45.58 -48.79 2.67
C LYS A 515 45.37 -48.98 1.20
N TYR A 516 45.84 -48.02 0.40
CA TYR A 516 45.57 -47.99 -1.03
C TYR A 516 46.77 -48.29 -1.93
N SER A 517 47.96 -48.52 -1.35
CA SER A 517 49.13 -48.93 -2.12
C SER A 517 49.09 -50.41 -2.50
N ALA A 518 49.95 -50.82 -3.45
CA ALA A 518 50.18 -52.21 -3.75
C ALA A 518 50.72 -52.96 -2.55
N LEU A 519 50.41 -54.27 -2.45
CA LEU A 519 50.83 -55.09 -1.34
C LEU A 519 52.38 -55.15 -1.24
N ASN A 520 52.95 -54.84 -0.04
CA ASN A 520 54.39 -54.81 0.21
C ASN A 520 55.19 -53.75 -0.61
N SER A 521 54.55 -52.79 -1.31
CA SER A 521 55.26 -51.71 -1.96
C SER A 521 55.78 -50.70 -0.92
N ARG A 522 56.86 -49.98 -1.22
CA ARG A 522 57.42 -48.93 -0.38
C ARG A 522 56.62 -47.64 -0.55
N ILE A 523 56.54 -46.87 0.54
CA ILE A 523 55.94 -45.52 0.57
C ILE A 523 57.13 -44.59 0.76
N THR A 524 57.30 -43.61 -0.14
CA THR A 524 58.35 -42.60 -0.02
C THR A 524 57.78 -41.34 0.56
N LEU A 525 58.38 -40.87 1.67
CA LEU A 525 58.04 -39.57 2.26
C LEU A 525 59.23 -38.69 2.25
N ARG A 526 59.14 -37.60 1.46
CA ARG A 526 60.20 -36.62 1.28
C ARG A 526 59.80 -35.27 1.88
N LEU A 527 60.74 -34.62 2.60
CA LEU A 527 60.58 -33.25 3.10
C LEU A 527 61.59 -32.34 2.44
N THR A 528 61.18 -31.27 1.84
CA THR A 528 62.08 -30.31 1.16
C THR A 528 61.68 -28.87 1.48
N ALA A 529 62.71 -27.99 1.58
CA ALA A 529 62.46 -26.54 1.66
C ALA A 529 62.01 -26.03 0.28
N THR A 530 61.00 -25.21 0.25
CA THR A 530 60.44 -24.66 -0.99
C THR A 530 59.87 -23.26 -0.78
N THR A 531 59.66 -22.56 -1.87
CA THR A 531 58.97 -21.27 -1.85
C THR A 531 57.59 -21.44 -2.43
N GLY A 532 56.55 -21.01 -1.70
CA GLY A 532 55.17 -21.04 -2.14
C GLY A 532 54.82 -20.00 -3.21
N SER A 533 53.62 -20.05 -3.72
CA SER A 533 53.15 -19.23 -4.86
C SER A 533 53.21 -17.71 -4.63
N GLN A 534 53.37 -17.25 -3.41
CA GLN A 534 53.49 -15.81 -3.03
C GLN A 534 54.92 -15.44 -2.55
N GLY A 535 55.94 -16.23 -2.89
CA GLY A 535 57.29 -15.97 -2.45
C GLY A 535 57.59 -16.31 -0.98
N MET A 536 56.61 -16.89 -0.26
CA MET A 536 56.77 -17.29 1.14
C MET A 536 57.60 -18.55 1.27
N LYS A 537 58.66 -18.51 2.09
CA LYS A 537 59.45 -19.70 2.43
C LYS A 537 58.60 -20.67 3.21
N GLY A 538 58.71 -21.94 2.88
CA GLY A 538 57.93 -23.01 3.51
C GLY A 538 58.53 -24.37 3.29
N TRP A 539 57.83 -25.36 3.75
CA TRP A 539 58.23 -26.76 3.66
C TRP A 539 57.23 -27.54 2.86
N ARG A 540 57.73 -28.49 2.04
CA ARG A 540 56.88 -29.38 1.25
C ARG A 540 57.12 -30.83 1.67
N TRP A 541 56.05 -31.53 2.07
CA TRP A 541 56.06 -32.99 2.13
C TRP A 541 55.52 -33.54 0.83
N GLN A 542 56.20 -34.54 0.32
CA GLN A 542 55.75 -35.35 -0.81
C GLN A 542 55.61 -36.79 -0.32
N ILE A 543 54.42 -37.37 -0.48
CA ILE A 543 54.11 -38.73 -0.06
C ILE A 543 53.73 -39.47 -1.33
N ASP A 544 54.57 -40.44 -1.72
CA ASP A 544 54.42 -41.24 -2.93
C ASP A 544 54.16 -42.71 -2.55
N ASN A 545 53.15 -43.33 -3.15
CA ASN A 545 52.89 -44.74 -3.04
C ASN A 545 52.48 -45.32 -4.40
N GLU A 546 52.80 -46.59 -4.68
CA GLU A 546 52.36 -47.30 -5.87
C GLU A 546 50.84 -47.47 -5.86
N VAL A 547 50.23 -47.48 -7.06
CA VAL A 547 48.80 -47.70 -7.23
C VAL A 547 48.44 -49.12 -6.87
N GLY A 548 47.54 -49.32 -5.90
CA GLY A 548 47.02 -50.61 -5.52
C GLY A 548 45.83 -51.07 -6.34
N SER A 549 45.18 -52.15 -5.89
CA SER A 549 44.02 -52.77 -6.56
C SER A 549 42.78 -51.88 -6.71
N THR A 550 42.73 -50.76 -5.99
CA THR A 550 41.62 -49.77 -6.03
C THR A 550 41.75 -48.74 -7.15
N GLY A 551 42.85 -48.79 -7.92
CA GLY A 551 43.08 -47.85 -9.02
C GLY A 551 43.31 -46.41 -8.57
N TRP A 552 43.20 -45.50 -9.54
CA TRP A 552 43.42 -44.06 -9.31
C TRP A 552 42.23 -43.39 -8.65
N PRO A 553 42.45 -42.52 -7.65
CA PRO A 553 41.36 -41.73 -7.08
C PRO A 553 40.90 -40.62 -8.04
N GLU A 554 39.63 -40.23 -7.95
CA GLU A 554 39.06 -39.13 -8.75
C GLU A 554 39.47 -37.78 -8.16
N ALA A 555 40.32 -37.06 -8.85
CA ALA A 555 40.96 -35.82 -8.39
C ALA A 555 39.94 -34.72 -7.98
N SER A 556 38.85 -34.59 -8.71
CA SER A 556 37.82 -33.54 -8.49
C SER A 556 37.08 -33.71 -7.19
N LYS A 557 36.87 -34.93 -6.69
CA LYS A 557 36.07 -35.25 -5.50
C LYS A 557 36.87 -35.70 -4.30
N LEU A 558 38.17 -35.86 -4.47
CA LEU A 558 39.05 -36.52 -3.50
C LEU A 558 39.01 -35.88 -2.09
N PHE A 559 38.82 -34.57 -2.03
CA PHE A 559 38.77 -33.81 -0.79
C PHE A 559 37.36 -33.46 -0.32
N GLU A 560 36.30 -33.94 -1.00
CA GLU A 560 34.92 -33.75 -0.56
C GLU A 560 34.60 -34.57 0.68
N LYS A 561 33.75 -34.01 1.54
CA LYS A 561 33.31 -34.65 2.78
C LYS A 561 32.52 -35.91 2.45
N TYR A 562 32.92 -37.06 3.07
CA TYR A 562 32.30 -38.38 2.88
C TYR A 562 32.54 -39.03 1.51
N TYR A 563 33.36 -38.45 0.66
CA TYR A 563 33.67 -39.07 -0.64
C TYR A 563 34.50 -40.35 -0.49
N ARG A 564 34.08 -41.40 -1.18
CA ARG A 564 34.79 -42.68 -1.32
C ARG A 564 34.72 -43.16 -2.78
N SER A 565 35.88 -43.49 -3.34
CA SER A 565 35.90 -44.06 -4.66
C SER A 565 35.03 -45.34 -4.72
N PRO A 566 34.21 -45.54 -5.77
CA PRO A 566 33.40 -46.75 -5.96
C PRO A 566 34.24 -48.04 -5.90
N LEU A 567 35.47 -48.00 -6.39
CA LEU A 567 36.40 -49.14 -6.40
C LEU A 567 36.98 -49.43 -4.98
N ALA A 568 37.00 -48.44 -4.10
CA ALA A 568 37.50 -48.56 -2.74
C ALA A 568 36.42 -48.89 -1.67
N ARG A 569 35.17 -49.14 -2.08
CA ARG A 569 34.05 -49.40 -1.17
C ARG A 569 34.20 -50.62 -0.28
N LYS A 570 34.97 -51.62 -0.75
CA LYS A 570 35.26 -52.86 0.05
C LYS A 570 36.27 -52.62 1.16
N GLN A 571 37.00 -51.52 1.19
CA GLN A 571 37.93 -51.17 2.24
C GLN A 571 37.25 -50.32 3.32
N SER A 572 37.57 -50.51 4.59
CA SER A 572 37.00 -49.70 5.69
C SER A 572 37.40 -48.22 5.56
N GLY A 573 36.52 -47.26 5.88
CA GLY A 573 36.91 -45.87 5.95
C GLY A 573 35.75 -44.92 5.77
N SER A 574 35.75 -43.82 6.52
CA SER A 574 34.67 -42.81 6.65
C SER A 574 34.55 -41.86 5.47
N GLY A 575 35.57 -41.75 4.63
CA GLY A 575 35.64 -40.67 3.64
C GLY A 575 35.91 -39.27 4.22
N LEU A 576 36.26 -39.21 5.53
CA LEU A 576 36.61 -37.98 6.20
C LEU A 576 38.10 -37.65 6.18
N GLY A 577 39.00 -38.63 5.99
CA GLY A 577 40.44 -38.46 6.18
C GLY A 577 41.03 -37.34 5.31
N LEU A 578 40.80 -37.38 4.00
CA LEU A 578 41.31 -36.34 3.08
C LEU A 578 40.59 -35.00 3.19
N PHE A 579 39.31 -34.99 3.53
CA PHE A 579 38.59 -33.78 3.86
C PHE A 579 39.21 -33.09 5.09
N LEU A 580 39.50 -33.85 6.15
CA LEU A 580 40.20 -33.36 7.35
C LEU A 580 41.60 -32.85 7.01
N VAL A 581 42.39 -33.58 6.22
CA VAL A 581 43.71 -33.13 5.76
C VAL A 581 43.64 -31.77 5.13
N LYS A 582 42.70 -31.54 4.22
CA LYS A 582 42.51 -30.24 3.55
C LYS A 582 42.10 -29.14 4.54
N ALA A 583 41.09 -29.40 5.35
CA ALA A 583 40.56 -28.40 6.29
C ALA A 583 41.57 -28.02 7.39
N LEU A 584 42.29 -29.00 7.94
CA LEU A 584 43.33 -28.78 8.94
C LEU A 584 44.55 -28.04 8.38
N LEU A 585 44.96 -28.32 7.14
CA LEU A 585 46.03 -27.59 6.48
C LEU A 585 45.61 -26.15 6.17
N GLU A 586 44.38 -25.92 5.72
CA GLU A 586 43.85 -24.56 5.52
C GLU A 586 43.86 -23.74 6.81
N LEU A 587 43.56 -24.38 7.96
CA LEU A 587 43.64 -23.78 9.29
C LEU A 587 45.07 -23.36 9.66
N LEU A 588 46.09 -24.15 9.22
CA LEU A 588 47.51 -23.86 9.38
C LEU A 588 48.08 -22.94 8.27
N ASN A 589 47.24 -22.40 7.40
CA ASN A 589 47.64 -21.66 6.19
C ASN A 589 48.47 -22.50 5.19
N GLY A 590 48.37 -23.80 5.22
CA GLY A 590 48.97 -24.74 4.32
C GLY A 590 48.06 -25.11 3.13
N LYS A 591 48.57 -25.95 2.26
CA LYS A 591 47.84 -26.49 1.09
C LYS A 591 48.14 -27.96 0.92
N VAL A 592 47.16 -28.70 0.40
CA VAL A 592 47.36 -30.09 -0.07
C VAL A 592 46.99 -30.14 -1.53
N SER A 593 47.74 -30.93 -2.29
CA SER A 593 47.46 -31.26 -3.69
C SER A 593 47.67 -32.76 -3.95
N TYR A 594 46.98 -33.23 -4.95
CA TYR A 594 47.12 -34.59 -5.49
C TYR A 594 47.59 -34.48 -6.94
N SER A 595 48.70 -35.15 -7.22
CA SER A 595 49.29 -35.20 -8.57
C SER A 595 49.74 -36.61 -8.88
N PRO A 596 49.00 -37.36 -9.71
CA PRO A 596 49.43 -38.68 -10.16
C PRO A 596 50.65 -38.55 -11.10
N SER A 597 51.69 -39.40 -10.91
CA SER A 597 52.88 -39.38 -11.74
C SER A 597 53.51 -40.76 -11.81
N ASP A 598 53.83 -41.23 -13.02
CA ASP A 598 54.64 -42.44 -13.30
C ASP A 598 54.19 -43.70 -12.53
N GLY A 599 52.90 -43.97 -12.45
CA GLY A 599 52.36 -45.13 -11.72
C GLY A 599 52.27 -44.91 -10.18
N LEU A 600 52.59 -43.73 -9.67
CA LEU A 600 52.58 -43.39 -8.26
C LEU A 600 51.43 -42.43 -7.95
N VAL A 601 50.71 -42.71 -6.86
CA VAL A 601 49.79 -41.77 -6.20
C VAL A 601 50.66 -40.84 -5.39
N ARG A 602 50.60 -39.54 -5.72
CA ARG A 602 51.39 -38.50 -5.06
C ARG A 602 50.49 -37.52 -4.38
N PHE A 603 50.70 -37.32 -3.05
CA PHE A 603 50.15 -36.25 -2.28
C PHE A 603 51.26 -35.28 -1.91
N GLU A 604 51.02 -33.99 -2.13
CA GLU A 604 51.92 -32.92 -1.73
C GLU A 604 51.25 -32.02 -0.70
N ILE A 605 51.92 -31.77 0.41
CA ILE A 605 51.53 -30.79 1.42
C ILE A 605 52.53 -29.66 1.34
N TRP A 606 52.04 -28.43 1.37
CA TRP A 606 52.86 -27.26 1.57
C TRP A 606 52.45 -26.55 2.85
N LEU A 607 53.45 -26.18 3.69
CA LEU A 607 53.22 -25.42 4.93
C LEU A 607 54.18 -24.23 4.99
N PRO A 608 53.74 -23.01 5.33
CA PRO A 608 54.65 -21.87 5.51
C PRO A 608 55.54 -22.06 6.73
N ALA A 609 56.82 -21.68 6.65
CA ALA A 609 57.76 -21.73 7.78
C ALA A 609 57.35 -20.78 8.91
N GLN A 610 56.72 -19.64 8.56
CA GLN A 610 56.08 -18.71 9.47
C GLN A 610 54.65 -18.42 8.99
N PRO A 611 53.64 -18.50 9.83
CA PRO A 611 52.28 -18.16 9.41
C PRO A 611 52.21 -16.68 9.04
N SER A 612 51.56 -16.36 7.93
CA SER A 612 51.24 -14.99 7.59
C SER A 612 50.35 -14.40 8.69
N LYS A 613 50.65 -13.20 9.17
CA LYS A 613 49.72 -12.45 10.03
C LYS A 613 48.45 -12.23 9.25
N ARG A 614 47.45 -13.06 9.45
CA ARG A 614 46.08 -12.65 9.09
C ARG A 614 45.72 -11.50 10.04
N SER A 615 45.53 -10.31 9.52
CA SER A 615 44.82 -9.26 10.21
C SER A 615 43.43 -9.81 10.58
N ILE A 616 43.15 -9.87 11.90
CA ILE A 616 41.86 -10.21 12.50
C ILE A 616 40.85 -9.15 12.10
#